data_bc1c212a39c9728dcf219639f1c2e213
#
_entry.id   bc1c212a39c9728dcf219639f1c2e213
#
_cell.length_a   1.000
_cell.length_b   1.000
_cell.length_c   1.000
_cell.angle_alpha   90.00
_cell.angle_beta   90.00
_cell.angle_gamma   90.00
#
_symmetry.space_group_name_H-M   'P 1'
#
loop_
_entity.id
_entity.type
_entity.pdbx_description
1 polymer ?
#
loop_
_entity_poly.entity_id
_entity_poly.type
_entity_poly.pdbx_seq_one_letter_code
_entity_poly.pdbx_strand_id
1 'polypeptide(L)'
;MNYGQFITEIQKYCDLRDKGLNKQANRFLFEFTNRFKENISEKEADDILFQFCKEYVDEKKFADTDMPDRLPFQITELLNTYLIRECGKNKMPQMRWAFQIFGAYNPHDPKREHNAYHILEKAYAHTQCDQQTVDLYFSEQVEYLWWGQHHFPEGCIITKDDFEDAVRTAHKILSEKSVNPSLVADFEYYVKLYQIYFAWSENGRDGDFYELCCNEGIEYKGTAAFYYD
;
A
#
# COMPACT_ATOMS: atom_id res chain seq x y z
N MET A 1 -27.63 -5.38 13.00
CA MET A 1 -26.49 -4.68 13.67
C MET A 1 -26.28 -3.36 12.98
N ASN A 2 -25.97 -2.28 13.69
CA ASN A 2 -25.58 -1.01 13.08
C ASN A 2 -24.07 -0.80 13.15
N TYR A 3 -23.55 0.24 12.45
CA TYR A 3 -22.12 0.56 12.40
C TYR A 3 -21.50 0.81 13.79
N GLY A 4 -22.18 1.56 14.65
CA GLY A 4 -21.69 1.83 16.03
C GLY A 4 -21.54 0.55 16.87
N GLN A 5 -22.43 -0.41 16.71
CA GLN A 5 -22.31 -1.72 17.35
C GLN A 5 -21.13 -2.51 16.79
N PHE A 6 -20.90 -2.46 15.47
CA PHE A 6 -19.73 -3.08 14.84
C PHE A 6 -18.43 -2.54 15.41
N ILE A 7 -18.27 -1.22 15.50
CA ILE A 7 -17.08 -0.58 16.10
C ILE A 7 -16.92 -0.97 17.57
N THR A 8 -18.01 -1.00 18.33
CA THR A 8 -17.98 -1.43 19.75
C THR A 8 -17.41 -2.84 19.91
N GLU A 9 -17.76 -3.77 19.01
CA GLU A 9 -17.23 -5.14 19.07
C GLU A 9 -15.74 -5.18 18.70
N ILE A 10 -15.29 -4.37 17.74
CA ILE A 10 -13.85 -4.24 17.44
C ILE A 10 -13.11 -3.66 18.63
N GLN A 11 -13.63 -2.64 19.29
CA GLN A 11 -13.01 -2.05 20.48
C GLN A 11 -12.84 -3.06 21.61
N LYS A 12 -13.84 -3.92 21.86
CA LYS A 12 -13.71 -5.02 22.84
C LYS A 12 -12.56 -5.97 22.51
N TYR A 13 -12.34 -6.24 21.22
CA TYR A 13 -11.18 -7.02 20.79
C TYR A 13 -9.86 -6.31 21.16
N CYS A 14 -9.75 -5.02 20.89
CA CYS A 14 -8.58 -4.20 21.24
C CYS A 14 -8.35 -4.22 22.75
N ASP A 15 -9.39 -3.98 23.57
CA ASP A 15 -9.33 -3.99 25.04
C ASP A 15 -8.83 -5.34 25.60
N LEU A 16 -9.17 -6.45 24.96
CA LEU A 16 -8.67 -7.77 25.33
C LEU A 16 -7.19 -7.95 24.95
N ARG A 17 -6.77 -7.43 23.82
CA ARG A 17 -5.39 -7.43 23.36
C ARG A 17 -4.49 -6.63 24.30
N ASP A 18 -4.91 -5.45 24.71
CA ASP A 18 -4.17 -4.55 25.58
C ASP A 18 -3.97 -5.13 26.98
N LYS A 19 -4.93 -5.95 27.43
CA LYS A 19 -4.79 -6.76 28.68
C LYS A 19 -3.92 -8.00 28.51
N GLY A 20 -3.30 -8.23 27.33
CA GLY A 20 -2.49 -9.41 27.04
C GLY A 20 -3.28 -10.69 26.82
N LEU A 21 -4.62 -10.62 26.74
CA LEU A 21 -5.52 -11.77 26.62
C LEU A 21 -5.70 -12.24 25.16
N ASN A 22 -4.59 -12.40 24.43
CA ASN A 22 -4.55 -12.63 22.98
C ASN A 22 -5.43 -13.82 22.50
N LYS A 23 -5.42 -14.95 23.25
CA LYS A 23 -6.25 -16.12 22.90
C LYS A 23 -7.74 -15.83 23.04
N GLN A 24 -8.12 -15.08 24.07
CA GLN A 24 -9.53 -14.69 24.29
C GLN A 24 -9.96 -13.66 23.24
N ALA A 25 -9.12 -12.68 22.93
CA ALA A 25 -9.37 -11.68 21.90
C ALA A 25 -9.63 -12.34 20.53
N ASN A 26 -8.74 -13.24 20.09
CA ASN A 26 -8.89 -13.92 18.81
C ASN A 26 -10.16 -14.81 18.77
N ARG A 27 -10.46 -15.52 19.86
CA ARG A 27 -11.70 -16.29 19.94
C ARG A 27 -12.94 -15.42 19.88
N PHE A 28 -12.94 -14.31 20.63
CA PHE A 28 -14.03 -13.34 20.63
C PHE A 28 -14.29 -12.79 19.23
N LEU A 29 -13.19 -12.37 18.54
CA LEU A 29 -13.30 -11.82 17.19
C LEU A 29 -13.81 -12.84 16.17
N PHE A 30 -13.36 -14.09 16.27
CA PHE A 30 -13.86 -15.18 15.43
C PHE A 30 -15.37 -15.42 15.63
N GLU A 31 -15.83 -15.50 16.89
CA GLU A 31 -17.24 -15.66 17.21
C GLU A 31 -18.06 -14.45 16.73
N PHE A 32 -17.53 -13.24 16.86
CA PHE A 32 -18.15 -12.02 16.38
C PHE A 32 -18.31 -12.03 14.85
N THR A 33 -17.26 -12.31 14.11
CA THR A 33 -17.28 -12.28 12.63
C THR A 33 -18.19 -13.37 12.06
N ASN A 34 -18.30 -14.53 12.70
CA ASN A 34 -19.28 -15.56 12.32
C ASN A 34 -20.71 -15.06 12.52
N ARG A 35 -21.03 -14.50 13.70
CA ARG A 35 -22.35 -13.90 13.95
C ARG A 35 -22.68 -12.78 12.97
N PHE A 36 -21.68 -11.96 12.59
CA PHE A 36 -21.85 -10.93 11.60
C PHE A 36 -22.27 -11.51 10.25
N LYS A 37 -21.58 -12.55 9.78
CA LYS A 37 -21.90 -13.23 8.51
C LYS A 37 -23.28 -13.90 8.52
N GLU A 38 -23.69 -14.48 9.65
CA GLU A 38 -24.94 -15.27 9.76
C GLU A 38 -26.19 -14.43 9.97
N ASN A 39 -26.09 -13.29 10.68
CA ASN A 39 -27.27 -12.59 11.18
C ASN A 39 -27.48 -11.21 10.55
N ILE A 40 -26.68 -10.82 9.56
CA ILE A 40 -26.80 -9.51 8.90
C ILE A 40 -27.06 -9.74 7.42
N SER A 41 -28.00 -8.98 6.86
CA SER A 41 -28.24 -9.00 5.42
C SER A 41 -27.02 -8.47 4.66
N GLU A 42 -26.78 -8.95 3.43
CA GLU A 42 -25.68 -8.51 2.59
C GLU A 42 -25.64 -6.98 2.45
N LYS A 43 -26.79 -6.34 2.25
CA LYS A 43 -26.88 -4.89 2.12
C LYS A 43 -26.44 -4.15 3.39
N GLU A 44 -26.91 -4.61 4.56
CA GLU A 44 -26.49 -3.99 5.84
C GLU A 44 -25.01 -4.22 6.12
N ALA A 45 -24.47 -5.39 5.78
CA ALA A 45 -23.05 -5.68 5.87
C ALA A 45 -22.24 -4.75 4.97
N ASP A 46 -22.69 -4.54 3.74
CA ASP A 46 -22.06 -3.64 2.79
C ASP A 46 -22.01 -2.18 3.29
N ASP A 47 -23.12 -1.69 3.83
CA ASP A 47 -23.18 -0.34 4.38
C ASP A 47 -22.22 -0.17 5.57
N ILE A 48 -22.13 -1.18 6.44
CA ILE A 48 -21.21 -1.18 7.59
C ILE A 48 -19.74 -1.24 7.12
N LEU A 49 -19.40 -2.13 6.19
CA LEU A 49 -18.04 -2.32 5.72
C LEU A 49 -17.58 -1.16 4.85
N PHE A 50 -18.47 -0.54 4.08
CA PHE A 50 -18.20 0.72 3.37
C PHE A 50 -17.83 1.84 4.34
N GLN A 51 -18.65 2.07 5.38
CA GLN A 51 -18.37 3.10 6.36
C GLN A 51 -17.07 2.83 7.12
N PHE A 52 -16.80 1.57 7.45
CA PHE A 52 -15.56 1.18 8.10
C PHE A 52 -14.33 1.48 7.21
N CYS A 53 -14.34 1.07 5.94
CA CYS A 53 -13.25 1.36 5.03
C CYS A 53 -13.03 2.86 4.87
N LYS A 54 -14.10 3.64 4.74
CA LYS A 54 -14.03 5.10 4.65
C LYS A 54 -13.34 5.71 5.88
N GLU A 55 -13.76 5.34 7.08
CA GLU A 55 -13.18 5.87 8.32
C GLU A 55 -11.77 5.36 8.58
N TYR A 56 -11.47 4.10 8.25
CA TYR A 56 -10.17 3.49 8.48
C TYR A 56 -9.12 3.98 7.46
N VAL A 57 -9.47 3.98 6.17
CA VAL A 57 -8.52 4.27 5.09
C VAL A 57 -8.45 5.76 4.77
N ASP A 58 -9.60 6.40 4.53
CA ASP A 58 -9.63 7.78 4.03
C ASP A 58 -9.53 8.81 5.15
N GLU A 59 -10.31 8.63 6.20
CA GLU A 59 -10.37 9.57 7.31
C GLU A 59 -9.28 9.32 8.36
N LYS A 60 -8.61 8.15 8.31
CA LYS A 60 -7.60 7.70 9.30
C LYS A 60 -8.06 7.87 10.75
N LYS A 61 -9.36 7.72 10.97
CA LYS A 61 -10.03 8.01 12.25
C LYS A 61 -9.51 7.16 13.41
N PHE A 62 -8.89 6.02 13.11
CA PHE A 62 -8.38 5.09 14.10
C PHE A 62 -6.85 5.15 14.28
N ALA A 63 -6.16 6.10 13.64
CA ALA A 63 -4.69 6.19 13.68
C ALA A 63 -4.15 6.44 15.11
N ASP A 64 -4.89 7.15 15.96
CA ASP A 64 -4.51 7.45 17.34
C ASP A 64 -5.27 6.59 18.37
N THR A 65 -5.81 5.45 17.93
CA THR A 65 -6.56 4.53 18.79
C THR A 65 -5.81 3.22 18.99
N ASP A 66 -6.31 2.39 19.91
CA ASP A 66 -5.80 1.02 20.16
C ASP A 66 -6.10 0.06 19.00
N MET A 67 -6.69 0.54 17.91
CA MET A 67 -6.88 -0.25 16.69
C MET A 67 -5.50 -0.58 16.11
N PRO A 68 -5.18 -1.88 15.88
CA PRO A 68 -3.86 -2.25 15.37
C PRO A 68 -3.60 -1.67 13.99
N ASP A 69 -2.34 -1.24 13.73
CA ASP A 69 -1.87 -0.77 12.42
C ASP A 69 -2.16 -1.77 11.31
N ARG A 70 -2.19 -3.05 11.67
CA ARG A 70 -2.64 -4.14 10.79
C ARG A 70 -3.92 -4.73 11.32
N LEU A 71 -4.95 -4.68 10.51
CA LEU A 71 -6.24 -5.29 10.84
C LEU A 71 -6.09 -6.79 11.11
N PRO A 72 -6.81 -7.32 12.12
CA PRO A 72 -6.83 -8.75 12.41
C PRO A 72 -7.34 -9.55 11.20
N PHE A 73 -6.83 -10.78 11.05
CA PHE A 73 -7.19 -11.68 9.94
C PHE A 73 -8.69 -11.80 9.72
N GLN A 74 -9.48 -11.94 10.78
CA GLN A 74 -10.94 -12.09 10.70
C GLN A 74 -11.63 -10.85 10.11
N ILE A 75 -11.13 -9.66 10.43
CA ILE A 75 -11.65 -8.40 9.86
C ILE A 75 -11.21 -8.27 8.40
N THR A 76 -9.93 -8.54 8.08
CA THR A 76 -9.47 -8.52 6.69
C THR A 76 -10.18 -9.54 5.82
N GLU A 77 -10.61 -10.70 6.37
CA GLU A 77 -11.43 -11.67 5.65
C GLU A 77 -12.82 -11.13 5.30
N LEU A 78 -13.48 -10.43 6.24
CA LEU A 78 -14.76 -9.75 5.97
C LEU A 78 -14.61 -8.71 4.87
N LEU A 79 -13.59 -7.86 5.00
CA LEU A 79 -13.28 -6.80 4.02
C LEU A 79 -12.92 -7.38 2.66
N ASN A 80 -12.17 -8.49 2.61
CA ASN A 80 -11.82 -9.14 1.35
C ASN A 80 -13.07 -9.57 0.59
N THR A 81 -14.01 -10.25 1.24
CA THR A 81 -15.26 -10.69 0.61
C THR A 81 -16.03 -9.51 0.02
N TYR A 82 -16.14 -8.42 0.76
CA TYR A 82 -16.81 -7.20 0.32
C TYR A 82 -16.05 -6.52 -0.82
N LEU A 83 -14.77 -6.22 -0.64
CA LEU A 83 -13.98 -5.42 -1.58
C LEU A 83 -13.76 -6.14 -2.91
N ILE A 84 -13.47 -7.45 -2.91
CA ILE A 84 -13.30 -8.20 -4.16
C ILE A 84 -14.60 -8.20 -4.99
N ARG A 85 -15.74 -8.36 -4.34
CA ARG A 85 -17.03 -8.28 -5.02
C ARG A 85 -17.28 -6.89 -5.63
N GLU A 86 -16.99 -5.83 -4.91
CA GLU A 86 -17.17 -4.45 -5.39
C GLU A 86 -16.13 -4.06 -6.47
N CYS A 87 -14.88 -4.56 -6.36
CA CYS A 87 -13.88 -4.45 -7.41
C CYS A 87 -14.32 -5.15 -8.71
N GLY A 88 -14.97 -6.32 -8.60
CA GLY A 88 -15.57 -7.01 -9.75
C GLY A 88 -16.66 -6.19 -10.45
N LYS A 89 -17.32 -5.27 -9.73
CA LYS A 89 -18.31 -4.32 -10.26
C LYS A 89 -17.67 -2.98 -10.70
N ASN A 90 -16.34 -2.88 -10.69
CA ASN A 90 -15.56 -1.65 -10.98
C ASN A 90 -15.99 -0.45 -10.12
N LYS A 91 -16.13 -0.63 -8.81
CA LYS A 91 -16.55 0.43 -7.90
C LYS A 91 -15.38 1.21 -7.31
N MET A 92 -15.53 2.55 -7.30
CA MET A 92 -14.68 3.46 -6.56
C MET A 92 -15.40 3.98 -5.31
N PRO A 93 -14.71 4.18 -4.18
CA PRO A 93 -13.25 4.01 -3.96
C PRO A 93 -12.81 2.58 -3.58
N GLN A 94 -13.68 1.58 -3.68
CA GLN A 94 -13.41 0.22 -3.21
C GLN A 94 -12.18 -0.42 -3.87
N MET A 95 -11.92 -0.14 -5.15
CA MET A 95 -10.70 -0.62 -5.83
C MET A 95 -9.44 -0.04 -5.17
N ARG A 96 -9.42 1.25 -4.83
CA ARG A 96 -8.32 1.86 -4.10
C ARG A 96 -8.17 1.28 -2.70
N TRP A 97 -9.27 1.15 -1.94
CA TRP A 97 -9.25 0.55 -0.61
C TRP A 97 -8.75 -0.89 -0.60
N ALA A 98 -9.11 -1.69 -1.61
CA ALA A 98 -8.60 -3.06 -1.73
C ALA A 98 -7.08 -3.08 -1.82
N PHE A 99 -6.49 -2.20 -2.62
CA PHE A 99 -5.03 -2.07 -2.70
C PHE A 99 -4.43 -1.59 -1.36
N GLN A 100 -4.98 -0.55 -0.74
CA GLN A 100 -4.46 0.01 0.51
C GLN A 100 -4.53 -0.95 1.70
N ILE A 101 -5.55 -1.82 1.75
CA ILE A 101 -5.73 -2.78 2.85
C ILE A 101 -4.90 -4.05 2.63
N PHE A 102 -4.83 -4.55 1.40
CA PHE A 102 -4.19 -5.84 1.12
C PHE A 102 -2.78 -5.71 0.55
N GLY A 103 -2.42 -4.54 0.00
CA GLY A 103 -1.15 -4.33 -0.67
C GLY A 103 -0.99 -5.22 -1.90
N ALA A 104 0.25 -5.46 -2.31
CA ALA A 104 0.57 -6.34 -3.42
C ALA A 104 0.24 -7.83 -3.16
N TYR A 105 0.09 -8.21 -1.89
CA TYR A 105 -0.21 -9.57 -1.48
C TYR A 105 -1.51 -9.63 -0.68
N ASN A 106 -2.54 -10.26 -1.29
CA ASN A 106 -3.79 -10.56 -0.60
C ASN A 106 -3.72 -11.98 0.00
N PRO A 107 -3.66 -12.13 1.34
CA PRO A 107 -3.56 -13.45 1.99
C PRO A 107 -4.83 -14.29 1.81
N HIS A 108 -5.95 -13.69 1.41
CA HIS A 108 -7.24 -14.38 1.18
C HIS A 108 -7.42 -14.81 -0.28
N ASP A 109 -6.47 -14.51 -1.16
CA ASP A 109 -6.47 -14.95 -2.55
C ASP A 109 -5.30 -15.93 -2.83
N PRO A 110 -5.48 -17.24 -2.50
CA PRO A 110 -4.41 -18.23 -2.65
C PRO A 110 -3.99 -18.46 -4.09
N LYS A 111 -4.86 -18.14 -5.06
CA LYS A 111 -4.57 -18.28 -6.49
C LYS A 111 -3.85 -17.06 -7.07
N ARG A 112 -3.77 -15.96 -6.30
CA ARG A 112 -3.19 -14.68 -6.75
C ARG A 112 -3.81 -14.16 -8.06
N GLU A 113 -5.08 -14.49 -8.31
CA GLU A 113 -5.83 -14.05 -9.50
C GLU A 113 -6.15 -12.55 -9.44
N HIS A 114 -6.24 -11.99 -8.22
CA HIS A 114 -6.49 -10.58 -7.98
C HIS A 114 -5.15 -9.92 -7.60
N ASN A 115 -4.32 -9.66 -8.59
CA ASN A 115 -3.13 -8.85 -8.40
C ASN A 115 -3.56 -7.44 -7.95
N ALA A 116 -3.19 -7.06 -6.73
CA ALA A 116 -3.57 -5.77 -6.15
C ALA A 116 -3.09 -4.59 -7.00
N TYR A 117 -1.93 -4.69 -7.63
CA TYR A 117 -1.43 -3.67 -8.56
C TYR A 117 -2.35 -3.50 -9.76
N HIS A 118 -2.87 -4.59 -10.33
CA HIS A 118 -3.87 -4.56 -11.41
C HIS A 118 -5.18 -3.88 -11.00
N ILE A 119 -5.59 -4.05 -9.74
CA ILE A 119 -6.76 -3.35 -9.19
C ILE A 119 -6.47 -1.85 -9.09
N LEU A 120 -5.27 -1.45 -8.68
CA LEU A 120 -4.88 -0.05 -8.61
C LEU A 120 -4.77 0.60 -9.99
N GLU A 121 -4.22 -0.10 -10.99
CA GLU A 121 -4.23 0.37 -12.39
C GLU A 121 -5.66 0.63 -12.90
N LYS A 122 -6.61 -0.28 -12.62
CA LYS A 122 -8.02 -0.10 -12.96
C LYS A 122 -8.63 1.09 -12.23
N ALA A 123 -8.29 1.29 -10.95
CA ALA A 123 -8.74 2.44 -10.18
C ALA A 123 -8.22 3.76 -10.76
N TYR A 124 -6.94 3.80 -11.17
CA TYR A 124 -6.33 4.96 -11.83
C TYR A 124 -7.02 5.28 -13.17
N ALA A 125 -7.31 4.27 -13.98
CA ALA A 125 -7.98 4.43 -15.27
C ALA A 125 -9.50 4.71 -15.15
N HIS A 126 -10.07 4.63 -13.95
CA HIS A 126 -11.51 4.79 -13.75
C HIS A 126 -11.96 6.25 -13.90
N THR A 127 -13.17 6.47 -14.42
CA THR A 127 -13.74 7.82 -14.59
C THR A 127 -13.94 8.60 -13.29
N GLN A 128 -14.08 7.90 -12.17
CA GLN A 128 -14.17 8.46 -10.81
C GLN A 128 -12.84 8.38 -10.06
N CYS A 129 -11.71 8.28 -10.77
CA CYS A 129 -10.38 8.32 -10.16
C CYS A 129 -10.20 9.62 -9.37
N ASP A 130 -9.95 9.50 -8.07
CA ASP A 130 -9.70 10.62 -7.17
C ASP A 130 -8.20 10.91 -7.01
N GLN A 131 -7.88 12.07 -6.40
CA GLN A 131 -6.49 12.49 -6.19
C GLN A 131 -5.69 11.49 -5.33
N GLN A 132 -6.33 10.86 -4.34
CA GLN A 132 -5.66 9.85 -3.53
C GLN A 132 -5.24 8.63 -4.35
N THR A 133 -6.06 8.22 -5.32
CA THR A 133 -5.72 7.13 -6.25
C THR A 133 -4.56 7.52 -7.16
N VAL A 134 -4.53 8.76 -7.66
CA VAL A 134 -3.42 9.26 -8.50
C VAL A 134 -2.11 9.24 -7.71
N ASP A 135 -2.12 9.84 -6.53
CA ASP A 135 -0.94 9.92 -5.67
C ASP A 135 -0.46 8.52 -5.25
N LEU A 136 -1.38 7.62 -4.94
CA LEU A 136 -1.06 6.23 -4.59
C LEU A 136 -0.42 5.48 -5.78
N TYR A 137 -0.99 5.60 -6.98
CA TYR A 137 -0.45 4.92 -8.17
C TYR A 137 0.93 5.47 -8.57
N PHE A 138 1.16 6.76 -8.35
CA PHE A 138 2.47 7.38 -8.56
C PHE A 138 3.46 6.96 -7.47
N SER A 139 3.03 6.91 -6.20
CA SER A 139 3.91 6.49 -5.09
C SER A 139 4.44 5.07 -5.24
N GLU A 140 3.67 4.17 -5.87
CA GLU A 140 4.15 2.82 -6.17
C GLU A 140 5.38 2.82 -7.10
N GLN A 141 5.48 3.78 -8.02
CA GLN A 141 6.68 3.92 -8.86
C GLN A 141 7.87 4.40 -8.04
N VAL A 142 7.63 5.34 -7.11
CA VAL A 142 8.66 5.86 -6.20
C VAL A 142 9.15 4.76 -5.25
N GLU A 143 8.24 3.99 -4.66
CA GLU A 143 8.58 2.87 -3.77
C GLU A 143 9.35 1.78 -4.51
N TYR A 144 9.00 1.49 -5.76
CA TYR A 144 9.73 0.52 -6.57
C TYR A 144 11.18 0.96 -6.81
N LEU A 145 11.40 2.24 -7.12
CA LEU A 145 12.74 2.80 -7.26
C LEU A 145 13.48 2.82 -5.91
N TRP A 146 12.81 3.21 -4.83
CA TRP A 146 13.38 3.17 -3.49
C TRP A 146 13.83 1.76 -3.10
N TRP A 147 13.00 0.76 -3.34
CA TRP A 147 13.36 -0.63 -3.06
C TRP A 147 14.53 -1.12 -3.92
N GLY A 148 14.54 -0.78 -5.20
CA GLY A 148 15.54 -1.24 -6.14
C GLY A 148 16.97 -0.75 -5.85
N GLN A 149 17.13 0.40 -5.18
CA GLN A 149 18.43 0.99 -4.83
C GLN A 149 19.01 0.48 -3.50
N HIS A 150 18.36 -0.47 -2.83
CA HIS A 150 18.74 -0.91 -1.48
C HIS A 150 20.16 -1.45 -1.35
N HIS A 151 20.75 -1.94 -2.43
CA HIS A 151 22.10 -2.46 -2.48
C HIS A 151 23.10 -1.54 -3.18
N PHE A 152 22.77 -0.26 -3.39
CA PHE A 152 23.73 0.69 -3.93
C PHE A 152 24.86 0.95 -2.92
N PRO A 153 26.11 1.08 -3.36
CA PRO A 153 26.57 0.96 -4.74
C PRO A 153 26.95 -0.48 -5.18
N GLU A 154 26.90 -1.47 -4.27
CA GLU A 154 27.39 -2.83 -4.55
C GLU A 154 26.58 -3.53 -5.63
N GLY A 155 25.29 -3.27 -5.70
CA GLY A 155 24.37 -3.85 -6.66
C GLY A 155 23.10 -3.03 -6.86
N CYS A 156 22.32 -3.39 -7.86
CA CYS A 156 20.98 -2.87 -8.10
C CYS A 156 19.99 -4.06 -8.12
N ILE A 157 18.89 -3.95 -7.40
CA ILE A 157 17.89 -5.04 -7.33
C ILE A 157 17.06 -5.11 -8.61
N ILE A 158 16.80 -3.95 -9.24
CA ILE A 158 16.03 -3.86 -10.48
C ILE A 158 16.97 -3.71 -11.68
N THR A 159 16.51 -4.19 -12.84
CA THR A 159 17.26 -4.01 -14.09
C THR A 159 17.11 -2.58 -14.62
N LYS A 160 17.96 -2.21 -15.61
CA LYS A 160 17.85 -0.92 -16.30
C LYS A 160 16.51 -0.81 -17.04
N ASP A 161 16.04 -1.89 -17.64
CA ASP A 161 14.76 -1.93 -18.36
C ASP A 161 13.59 -1.69 -17.38
N ASP A 162 13.61 -2.33 -16.19
CA ASP A 162 12.61 -2.12 -15.16
C ASP A 162 12.60 -0.67 -14.66
N PHE A 163 13.78 -0.07 -14.47
CA PHE A 163 13.91 1.36 -14.14
C PHE A 163 13.27 2.25 -15.22
N GLU A 164 13.59 2.00 -16.50
CA GLU A 164 13.04 2.76 -17.62
C GLU A 164 11.53 2.62 -17.72
N ASP A 165 10.98 1.43 -17.42
CA ASP A 165 9.55 1.19 -17.40
C ASP A 165 8.83 1.94 -16.26
N ALA A 166 9.41 1.95 -15.07
CA ALA A 166 8.89 2.71 -13.93
C ALA A 166 8.90 4.23 -14.23
N VAL A 167 10.01 4.73 -14.77
CA VAL A 167 10.16 6.15 -15.18
C VAL A 167 9.14 6.53 -16.25
N ARG A 168 8.94 5.69 -17.27
CA ARG A 168 7.96 5.90 -18.33
C ARG A 168 6.54 5.96 -17.77
N THR A 169 6.20 5.06 -16.85
CA THR A 169 4.89 5.03 -16.18
C THR A 169 4.67 6.31 -15.37
N ALA A 170 5.65 6.72 -14.57
CA ALA A 170 5.57 7.94 -13.77
C ALA A 170 5.41 9.20 -14.65
N HIS A 171 6.19 9.34 -15.73
CA HIS A 171 6.04 10.45 -16.68
C HIS A 171 4.69 10.47 -17.36
N LYS A 172 4.12 9.30 -17.70
CA LYS A 172 2.76 9.22 -18.21
C LYS A 172 1.75 9.77 -17.21
N ILE A 173 1.84 9.38 -15.95
CA ILE A 173 0.95 9.89 -14.89
C ILE A 173 1.07 11.42 -14.80
N LEU A 174 2.29 11.96 -14.75
CA LEU A 174 2.55 13.40 -14.68
C LEU A 174 2.01 14.18 -15.89
N SER A 175 1.96 13.55 -17.06
CA SER A 175 1.39 14.17 -18.26
C SER A 175 -0.14 14.20 -18.27
N GLU A 176 -0.78 13.30 -17.54
CA GLU A 176 -2.23 13.11 -17.53
C GLU A 176 -2.91 13.75 -16.31
N LYS A 177 -2.22 13.77 -15.17
CA LYS A 177 -2.79 14.12 -13.87
C LYS A 177 -1.83 14.97 -13.05
N SER A 178 -2.38 15.77 -12.14
CA SER A 178 -1.60 16.45 -11.11
C SER A 178 -1.23 15.44 -10.01
N VAL A 179 0.01 15.48 -9.53
CA VAL A 179 0.56 14.62 -8.48
C VAL A 179 1.04 15.49 -7.33
N ASN A 180 1.02 14.96 -6.11
CA ASN A 180 1.58 15.64 -4.94
C ASN A 180 3.04 16.04 -5.19
N PRO A 181 3.41 17.33 -5.04
CA PRO A 181 4.77 17.81 -5.32
C PRO A 181 5.88 17.10 -4.54
N SER A 182 5.59 16.64 -3.32
CA SER A 182 6.58 15.87 -2.53
C SER A 182 6.91 14.54 -3.19
N LEU A 183 5.91 13.82 -3.71
CA LEU A 183 6.15 12.57 -4.43
C LEU A 183 6.93 12.80 -5.73
N VAL A 184 6.68 13.91 -6.41
CA VAL A 184 7.43 14.29 -7.62
C VAL A 184 8.90 14.54 -7.28
N ALA A 185 9.17 15.26 -6.19
CA ALA A 185 10.55 15.53 -5.74
C ALA A 185 11.29 14.23 -5.37
N ASP A 186 10.62 13.30 -4.68
CA ASP A 186 11.19 11.98 -4.36
C ASP A 186 11.47 11.17 -5.63
N PHE A 187 10.55 11.20 -6.59
CA PHE A 187 10.75 10.55 -7.89
C PHE A 187 11.96 11.12 -8.64
N GLU A 188 12.06 12.43 -8.76
CA GLU A 188 13.20 13.09 -9.43
C GLU A 188 14.54 12.77 -8.76
N TYR A 189 14.55 12.69 -7.43
CA TYR A 189 15.71 12.25 -6.66
C TYR A 189 16.15 10.83 -7.08
N TYR A 190 15.22 9.86 -7.08
CA TYR A 190 15.56 8.48 -7.47
C TYR A 190 15.96 8.37 -8.93
N VAL A 191 15.27 9.05 -9.85
CA VAL A 191 15.65 9.06 -11.27
C VAL A 191 17.10 9.49 -11.44
N LYS A 192 17.50 10.59 -10.80
CA LYS A 192 18.86 11.09 -10.87
C LYS A 192 19.88 10.13 -10.23
N LEU A 193 19.54 9.55 -9.08
CA LEU A 193 20.38 8.56 -8.40
C LEU A 193 20.66 7.33 -9.27
N TYR A 194 19.65 6.79 -9.93
CA TYR A 194 19.79 5.66 -10.85
C TYR A 194 20.60 5.99 -12.10
N GLN A 195 20.43 7.19 -12.65
CA GLN A 195 21.24 7.65 -13.79
C GLN A 195 22.73 7.69 -13.44
N ILE A 196 23.08 8.20 -12.26
CA ILE A 196 24.47 8.19 -11.75
C ILE A 196 24.96 6.75 -11.59
N TYR A 197 24.14 5.88 -10.96
CA TYR A 197 24.52 4.49 -10.73
C TYR A 197 24.78 3.71 -12.03
N PHE A 198 23.88 3.80 -13.01
CA PHE A 198 24.05 3.10 -14.27
C PHE A 198 25.27 3.63 -15.05
N ALA A 199 25.46 4.95 -15.13
CA ALA A 199 26.61 5.55 -15.78
C ALA A 199 27.92 5.09 -15.12
N TRP A 200 28.00 5.11 -13.78
CA TRP A 200 29.15 4.63 -13.04
C TRP A 200 29.40 3.13 -13.23
N SER A 201 28.36 2.33 -13.22
CA SER A 201 28.44 0.88 -13.42
C SER A 201 28.92 0.53 -14.84
N GLU A 202 28.42 1.22 -15.86
CA GLU A 202 28.80 1.04 -17.28
C GLU A 202 30.25 1.48 -17.53
N ASN A 203 30.77 2.45 -16.77
CA ASN A 203 32.15 2.88 -16.81
C ASN A 203 33.12 2.01 -15.96
N GLY A 204 32.71 0.80 -15.61
CA GLY A 204 33.55 -0.16 -14.89
C GLY A 204 33.70 0.15 -13.39
N ARG A 205 32.80 0.98 -12.82
CA ARG A 205 32.78 1.41 -11.40
C ARG A 205 34.04 2.20 -11.01
N ASP A 206 34.53 3.05 -11.92
CA ASP A 206 35.67 3.91 -11.65
C ASP A 206 35.26 5.10 -10.78
N GLY A 207 36.06 5.36 -9.74
CA GLY A 207 35.84 6.41 -8.77
C GLY A 207 34.86 6.04 -7.65
N ASP A 208 34.75 6.92 -6.66
CA ASP A 208 33.89 6.78 -5.50
C ASP A 208 32.43 7.17 -5.86
N PHE A 209 31.49 6.27 -5.63
CA PHE A 209 30.07 6.48 -5.97
C PHE A 209 29.45 7.64 -5.16
N TYR A 210 29.85 7.79 -3.88
CA TYR A 210 29.34 8.85 -3.03
C TYR A 210 29.85 10.23 -3.47
N GLU A 211 31.11 10.30 -3.87
CA GLU A 211 31.69 11.55 -4.44
C GLU A 211 30.98 11.92 -5.75
N LEU A 212 30.70 10.95 -6.61
CA LEU A 212 29.95 11.21 -7.84
C LEU A 212 28.54 11.74 -7.56
N CYS A 213 27.80 11.15 -6.61
CA CYS A 213 26.50 11.65 -6.19
C CYS A 213 26.60 13.10 -5.67
N CYS A 214 27.58 13.40 -4.82
CA CYS A 214 27.81 14.74 -4.31
C CYS A 214 28.11 15.76 -5.43
N ASN A 215 28.95 15.39 -6.39
CA ASN A 215 29.32 16.25 -7.54
C ASN A 215 28.09 16.56 -8.42
N GLU A 216 27.15 15.64 -8.49
CA GLU A 216 25.86 15.81 -9.18
C GLU A 216 24.77 16.46 -8.30
N GLY A 217 25.12 16.88 -7.09
CA GLY A 217 24.21 17.54 -6.16
C GLY A 217 23.16 16.61 -5.53
N ILE A 218 23.46 15.31 -5.44
CA ILE A 218 22.65 14.31 -4.74
C ILE A 218 23.30 14.01 -3.39
N GLU A 219 22.60 14.29 -2.30
CA GLU A 219 22.96 13.78 -0.98
C GLU A 219 22.51 12.32 -0.87
N TYR A 220 23.33 11.39 -1.31
CA TYR A 220 23.03 9.97 -1.14
C TYR A 220 23.33 9.52 0.28
N LYS A 221 22.27 9.14 1.02
CA LYS A 221 22.38 8.77 2.44
C LYS A 221 22.79 7.32 2.67
N GLY A 222 22.89 6.53 1.60
CA GLY A 222 22.99 5.07 1.72
C GLY A 222 21.73 4.48 2.39
N THR A 223 21.31 3.32 2.01
CA THR A 223 20.43 2.55 2.88
C THR A 223 21.30 2.06 4.04
N ALA A 224 20.98 2.43 5.29
CA ALA A 224 21.62 1.84 6.44
C ALA A 224 21.56 0.33 6.23
N ALA A 225 22.72 -0.29 6.01
CA ALA A 225 22.78 -1.72 5.74
C ALA A 225 22.30 -2.43 6.99
N PHE A 226 21.04 -2.85 6.97
CA PHE A 226 20.53 -3.86 7.89
C PHE A 226 21.11 -5.21 7.43
N TYR A 227 22.42 -5.37 7.57
CA TYR A 227 23.01 -6.69 7.48
C TYR A 227 22.64 -7.41 8.77
N TYR A 228 21.93 -8.51 8.59
CA TYR A 228 21.61 -9.46 9.60
C TYR A 228 22.90 -9.89 10.31
N ASP A 229 23.03 -9.53 11.59
CA ASP A 229 23.93 -10.20 12.51
C ASP A 229 23.30 -11.54 12.99
#